data_05835d0531dcea379769d305513cfb0a
#
_entry.id   05835d0531dcea379769d305513cfb0a
#
_cell.length_a   1.000
_cell.length_b   1.000
_cell.length_c   1.000
_cell.angle_alpha   90.00
_cell.angle_beta   90.00
_cell.angle_gamma   90.00
#
_symmetry.space_group_name_H-M   'P 1'
#
loop_
_entity.id
_entity.type
_entity.pdbx_description
1 polymer ?
#
loop_
_entity_poly.entity_id
_entity_poly.type
_entity_poly.pdbx_seq_one_letter_code
_entity_poly.pdbx_strand_id
1 'polypeptide(L)'
;RWPPGSRCRAGPEPAGRWRTLTRAVGPRADCAQTLDPINVAPTPVPRTEPAARGDALTDQPQDRPRTPLLDRVSSPEDLKRFSDADLTRLAGELRSETISAVSETGGHLGAGLGVVELTVGIHAVFDTPRDTLVWDVGHQAYPHKILTGRRDRIRTLRQGGGLSGFTKRSESEYDPFGAAHSSTSISAGLGFAMANKLAGKPGKAIAVIGDGAMSAGMAYEAMNNAEQAGNRLVVILNDNDMSIAPPVGGLSAYLARMVSSSEYLGLR
;
A
#
# COMPACT_ATOMS: atom_id res chain seq x y z
N ARG A 1 -0.95 21.38 -37.71
CA ARG A 1 -1.47 21.23 -39.09
C ARG A 1 -0.58 20.22 -39.77
N TRP A 2 -1.12 19.03 -40.06
CA TRP A 2 -0.48 17.99 -40.90
C TRP A 2 -0.80 18.27 -42.35
N PRO A 3 0.13 18.04 -43.29
CA PRO A 3 -0.15 18.18 -44.71
C PRO A 3 -0.96 16.96 -45.21
N PRO A 4 -1.88 17.14 -46.13
CA PRO A 4 -2.65 16.05 -46.73
C PRO A 4 -1.87 15.33 -47.84
N GLY A 5 -1.84 14.00 -47.78
CA GLY A 5 -1.56 13.14 -48.94
C GLY A 5 -0.25 12.37 -48.87
N SER A 6 -0.17 11.28 -48.11
CA SER A 6 0.72 10.16 -48.42
C SER A 6 -0.08 8.86 -48.32
N ARG A 7 -0.40 8.27 -49.51
CA ARG A 7 -0.99 6.93 -49.59
C ARG A 7 0.12 5.92 -49.29
N CYS A 8 -0.05 5.16 -48.22
CA CYS A 8 0.76 3.96 -47.97
C CYS A 8 0.40 2.91 -49.03
N ARG A 9 1.37 2.52 -49.87
CA ARG A 9 1.27 1.33 -50.73
C ARG A 9 1.39 0.09 -49.84
N ALA A 10 0.37 -0.75 -49.88
CA ALA A 10 0.42 -2.08 -49.29
C ALA A 10 1.44 -2.93 -50.09
N GLY A 11 2.45 -3.46 -49.39
CA GLY A 11 3.33 -4.50 -49.89
C GLY A 11 2.66 -5.88 -49.81
N PRO A 12 3.15 -6.89 -50.58
CA PRO A 12 2.50 -8.19 -50.65
C PRO A 12 2.59 -8.97 -49.35
N GLU A 13 1.45 -9.55 -48.96
CA GLU A 13 1.36 -10.46 -47.80
C GLU A 13 2.16 -11.75 -48.02
N PRO A 14 2.90 -12.26 -47.04
CA PRO A 14 3.42 -13.62 -47.09
C PRO A 14 2.31 -14.63 -46.77
N ALA A 15 2.03 -15.51 -47.71
CA ALA A 15 1.11 -16.63 -47.56
C ALA A 15 1.61 -17.61 -46.50
N GLY A 16 1.08 -17.51 -45.28
CA GLY A 16 1.26 -18.45 -44.18
C GLY A 16 -0.06 -19.10 -43.81
N ARG A 17 -0.18 -20.41 -44.09
CA ARG A 17 -1.37 -21.23 -43.84
C ARG A 17 -1.67 -21.28 -42.33
N TRP A 18 -2.70 -20.60 -41.91
CA TRP A 18 -3.38 -20.90 -40.65
C TRP A 18 -4.48 -21.93 -40.94
N ARG A 19 -4.27 -23.19 -40.56
CA ARG A 19 -5.33 -24.20 -40.56
C ARG A 19 -6.29 -23.88 -39.41
N THR A 20 -7.48 -23.46 -39.78
CA THR A 20 -8.64 -23.32 -38.91
C THR A 20 -9.07 -24.69 -38.42
N LEU A 21 -8.82 -25.02 -37.17
CA LEU A 21 -9.44 -26.16 -36.49
C LEU A 21 -10.85 -25.75 -36.04
N THR A 22 -11.81 -25.83 -36.94
CA THR A 22 -13.24 -25.85 -36.60
C THR A 22 -13.59 -27.24 -36.09
N ARG A 23 -13.61 -27.39 -34.77
CA ARG A 23 -14.18 -28.56 -34.14
C ARG A 23 -15.70 -28.35 -34.10
N ALA A 24 -16.42 -29.24 -34.79
CA ALA A 24 -17.86 -29.26 -34.81
C ALA A 24 -18.41 -29.40 -33.37
N VAL A 25 -19.12 -28.37 -32.92
CA VAL A 25 -19.92 -28.42 -31.70
C VAL A 25 -21.29 -28.95 -32.13
N GLY A 26 -21.64 -30.14 -31.65
CA GLY A 26 -22.98 -30.72 -31.85
C GLY A 26 -24.08 -29.87 -31.21
N PRO A 27 -25.35 -30.14 -31.55
CA PRO A 27 -26.46 -29.29 -31.13
C PRO A 27 -26.54 -29.21 -29.59
N ARG A 28 -26.59 -28.00 -29.06
CA ARG A 28 -26.81 -27.71 -27.63
C ARG A 28 -28.23 -28.16 -27.30
N ALA A 29 -28.35 -29.10 -26.39
CA ALA A 29 -29.62 -29.36 -25.71
C ALA A 29 -30.06 -28.09 -24.98
N ASP A 30 -31.27 -27.65 -25.21
CA ASP A 30 -31.94 -26.59 -24.48
C ASP A 30 -32.01 -26.95 -23.01
N CYS A 31 -31.16 -26.34 -22.20
CA CYS A 31 -31.28 -26.37 -20.75
C CYS A 31 -31.83 -25.02 -20.28
N ALA A 32 -33.07 -24.73 -20.66
CA ALA A 32 -33.87 -23.69 -20.04
C ALA A 32 -34.39 -24.23 -18.69
N GLN A 33 -33.50 -24.34 -17.71
CA GLN A 33 -33.94 -24.43 -16.32
C GLN A 33 -34.28 -23.02 -15.86
N THR A 34 -35.54 -22.71 -15.80
CA THR A 34 -36.09 -21.57 -15.08
C THR A 34 -35.62 -21.68 -13.62
N LEU A 35 -34.63 -20.87 -13.27
CA LEU A 35 -34.30 -20.64 -11.87
C LEU A 35 -35.43 -19.83 -11.27
N ASP A 36 -36.29 -20.47 -10.47
CA ASP A 36 -37.21 -19.76 -9.63
C ASP A 36 -36.44 -18.76 -8.76
N PRO A 37 -36.90 -17.52 -8.64
CA PRO A 37 -36.25 -16.56 -7.75
C PRO A 37 -36.35 -17.11 -6.33
N ILE A 38 -35.20 -17.42 -5.72
CA ILE A 38 -35.13 -17.78 -4.30
C ILE A 38 -35.61 -16.58 -3.53
N ASN A 39 -36.88 -16.63 -3.13
CA ASN A 39 -37.50 -15.65 -2.25
C ASN A 39 -37.00 -15.92 -0.82
N VAL A 40 -35.77 -15.47 -0.53
CA VAL A 40 -35.25 -15.48 0.84
C VAL A 40 -35.87 -14.29 1.55
N ALA A 41 -36.97 -14.52 2.21
CA ALA A 41 -37.46 -13.54 3.17
C ALA A 41 -36.36 -13.26 4.19
N PRO A 42 -36.02 -11.99 4.45
CA PRO A 42 -35.02 -11.68 5.46
C PRO A 42 -35.48 -12.21 6.80
N THR A 43 -34.77 -13.19 7.35
CA THR A 43 -34.94 -13.60 8.74
C THR A 43 -34.77 -12.37 9.62
N PRO A 44 -35.73 -12.03 10.48
CA PRO A 44 -35.56 -10.91 11.39
C PRO A 44 -34.38 -11.18 12.29
N VAL A 45 -33.31 -10.37 12.13
CA VAL A 45 -32.21 -10.35 13.08
C VAL A 45 -32.78 -9.94 14.42
N PRO A 46 -32.66 -10.74 15.48
CA PRO A 46 -33.13 -10.34 16.80
C PRO A 46 -32.42 -9.03 17.14
N ARG A 47 -33.20 -7.96 17.39
CA ARG A 47 -32.66 -6.74 17.98
C ARG A 47 -32.19 -7.12 19.37
N THR A 48 -30.86 -7.34 19.51
CA THR A 48 -30.27 -7.31 20.83
C THR A 48 -30.47 -5.91 21.36
N GLU A 49 -31.25 -5.77 22.41
CA GLU A 49 -31.29 -4.54 23.19
C GLU A 49 -29.86 -4.15 23.50
N PRO A 50 -29.50 -2.86 23.38
CA PRO A 50 -28.17 -2.43 23.78
C PRO A 50 -27.98 -2.86 25.23
N ALA A 51 -27.05 -3.77 25.47
CA ALA A 51 -26.64 -4.12 26.81
C ALA A 51 -26.43 -2.81 27.57
N ALA A 52 -27.11 -2.69 28.72
CA ALA A 52 -26.92 -1.54 29.58
C ALA A 52 -25.44 -1.27 29.70
N ARG A 53 -25.01 -0.05 29.35
CA ARG A 53 -23.62 0.39 29.48
C ARG A 53 -23.30 0.24 30.96
N GLY A 54 -22.74 -0.92 31.27
CA GLY A 54 -22.10 -1.14 32.56
C GLY A 54 -20.95 -0.15 32.68
N ASP A 55 -20.98 0.53 33.76
CA ASP A 55 -19.90 1.24 34.43
C ASP A 55 -18.89 1.98 33.57
N ALA A 56 -18.91 3.30 33.69
CA ALA A 56 -17.87 4.20 33.28
C ALA A 56 -16.51 3.52 33.51
N LEU A 57 -15.88 3.13 32.40
CA LEU A 57 -14.44 2.88 32.41
C LEU A 57 -13.83 4.14 33.03
N THR A 58 -13.40 4.02 34.27
CA THR A 58 -12.68 5.07 34.97
C THR A 58 -11.63 5.57 34.03
N ASP A 59 -11.66 6.88 33.76
CA ASP A 59 -10.71 7.66 33.00
C ASP A 59 -9.37 7.65 33.76
N GLN A 60 -8.74 6.49 33.80
CA GLN A 60 -7.35 6.35 34.20
C GLN A 60 -6.54 6.88 33.03
N PRO A 61 -5.68 7.88 33.21
CA PRO A 61 -4.77 8.29 32.16
C PRO A 61 -3.95 7.05 31.78
N GLN A 62 -4.27 6.47 30.62
CA GLN A 62 -3.53 5.32 30.10
C GLN A 62 -2.08 5.74 30.04
N ASP A 63 -1.23 5.01 30.76
CA ASP A 63 0.19 5.35 30.96
C ASP A 63 0.84 5.38 29.57
N ARG A 64 1.04 6.58 29.02
CA ARG A 64 1.66 6.74 27.71
C ARG A 64 3.05 6.13 27.76
N PRO A 65 3.47 5.40 26.71
CA PRO A 65 4.79 4.78 26.70
C PRO A 65 5.89 5.85 26.84
N ARG A 66 6.94 5.53 27.58
CA ARG A 66 8.13 6.38 27.65
C ARG A 66 8.89 6.30 26.32
N THR A 67 9.06 7.44 25.66
CA THR A 67 9.59 7.53 24.31
C THR A 67 10.66 8.63 24.17
N PRO A 68 11.77 8.55 24.93
CA PRO A 68 12.74 9.63 25.02
C PRO A 68 13.44 9.97 23.69
N LEU A 69 13.57 9.02 22.76
CA LEU A 69 14.10 9.29 21.42
C LEU A 69 13.02 9.88 20.52
N LEU A 70 11.81 9.31 20.54
CA LEU A 70 10.69 9.79 19.74
C LEU A 70 10.27 11.22 20.16
N ASP A 71 10.44 11.59 21.44
CA ASP A 71 10.19 12.96 21.95
C ASP A 71 11.12 14.01 21.31
N ARG A 72 12.23 13.58 20.73
CA ARG A 72 13.20 14.44 20.02
C ARG A 72 12.91 14.54 18.52
N VAL A 73 11.93 13.83 18.02
CA VAL A 73 11.57 13.79 16.60
C VAL A 73 10.40 14.72 16.36
N SER A 74 10.65 15.82 15.67
CA SER A 74 9.63 16.76 15.19
C SER A 74 9.35 16.57 13.70
N SER A 75 10.36 16.13 12.97
CA SER A 75 10.29 15.86 11.51
C SER A 75 11.23 14.72 11.14
N PRO A 76 11.06 14.12 9.95
CA PRO A 76 11.96 13.08 9.44
C PRO A 76 13.44 13.50 9.38
N GLU A 77 13.72 14.77 9.23
CA GLU A 77 15.10 15.28 9.17
C GLU A 77 15.88 14.99 10.45
N ASP A 78 15.20 14.94 11.59
CA ASP A 78 15.84 14.65 12.88
C ASP A 78 16.44 13.25 12.94
N LEU A 79 15.86 12.28 12.19
CA LEU A 79 16.35 10.90 12.16
C LEU A 79 17.74 10.77 11.55
N LYS A 80 18.11 11.69 10.66
CA LYS A 80 19.44 11.70 10.01
C LYS A 80 20.59 11.97 10.99
N ARG A 81 20.28 12.45 12.19
CA ARG A 81 21.25 12.73 13.25
C ARG A 81 21.41 11.59 14.23
N PHE A 82 20.58 10.54 14.10
CA PHE A 82 20.61 9.40 14.99
C PHE A 82 21.62 8.35 14.53
N SER A 83 22.26 7.70 15.48
CA SER A 83 23.05 6.51 15.22
C SER A 83 22.16 5.31 14.86
N ASP A 84 22.71 4.28 14.22
CA ASP A 84 21.97 3.05 13.91
C ASP A 84 21.37 2.42 15.18
N ALA A 85 22.09 2.47 16.29
CA ALA A 85 21.60 1.99 17.59
C ALA A 85 20.41 2.82 18.09
N ASP A 86 20.43 4.15 17.89
CA ASP A 86 19.31 5.02 18.26
C ASP A 86 18.12 4.81 17.33
N LEU A 87 18.35 4.62 16.03
CA LEU A 87 17.27 4.29 15.07
C LEU A 87 16.57 2.97 15.44
N THR A 88 17.34 1.95 15.85
CA THR A 88 16.77 0.68 16.32
C THR A 88 15.92 0.88 17.58
N ARG A 89 16.38 1.68 18.53
CA ARG A 89 15.63 2.01 19.76
C ARG A 89 14.40 2.86 19.45
N LEU A 90 14.53 3.84 18.54
CA LEU A 90 13.43 4.67 18.07
C LEU A 90 12.31 3.80 17.45
N ALA A 91 12.65 2.77 16.67
CA ALA A 91 11.66 1.83 16.14
C ALA A 91 10.87 1.13 17.26
N GLY A 92 11.53 0.74 18.34
CA GLY A 92 10.86 0.18 19.53
C GLY A 92 9.90 1.17 20.21
N GLU A 93 10.31 2.43 20.38
CA GLU A 93 9.47 3.49 20.93
C GLU A 93 8.28 3.83 20.02
N LEU A 94 8.53 3.94 18.72
CA LEU A 94 7.50 4.17 17.69
C LEU A 94 6.46 3.05 17.64
N ARG A 95 6.90 1.80 17.82
CA ARG A 95 6.02 0.64 17.96
C ARG A 95 5.11 0.77 19.18
N SER A 96 5.69 1.10 20.32
CA SER A 96 4.95 1.27 21.57
C SER A 96 3.92 2.40 21.46
N GLU A 97 4.29 3.54 20.90
CA GLU A 97 3.38 4.67 20.65
C GLU A 97 2.25 4.30 19.69
N THR A 98 2.57 3.56 18.61
CA THR A 98 1.57 3.08 17.64
C THR A 98 0.57 2.15 18.31
N ILE A 99 1.03 1.19 19.12
CA ILE A 99 0.16 0.27 19.86
C ILE A 99 -0.75 1.07 20.81
N SER A 100 -0.18 1.98 21.62
CA SER A 100 -0.94 2.80 22.55
C SER A 100 -2.00 3.63 21.85
N ALA A 101 -1.67 4.33 20.76
CA ALA A 101 -2.63 5.14 20.03
C ALA A 101 -3.75 4.30 19.39
N VAL A 102 -3.42 3.18 18.77
CA VAL A 102 -4.41 2.35 18.06
C VAL A 102 -5.28 1.56 19.04
N SER A 103 -4.80 1.23 20.24
CA SER A 103 -5.63 0.63 21.28
C SER A 103 -6.80 1.53 21.70
N GLU A 104 -6.63 2.85 21.63
CA GLU A 104 -7.67 3.85 21.91
C GLU A 104 -8.59 4.08 20.70
N THR A 105 -8.01 4.21 19.51
CA THR A 105 -8.75 4.66 18.30
C THR A 105 -9.29 3.53 17.44
N GLY A 106 -8.75 2.34 17.60
CA GLY A 106 -8.94 1.25 16.65
C GLY A 106 -8.20 1.52 15.32
N GLY A 107 -8.12 0.51 14.47
CA GLY A 107 -7.49 0.65 13.16
C GLY A 107 -6.70 -0.57 12.71
N HIS A 108 -5.85 -0.39 11.70
CA HIS A 108 -5.04 -1.44 11.10
C HIS A 108 -3.71 -1.62 11.87
N LEU A 109 -3.79 -2.18 13.08
CA LEU A 109 -2.63 -2.30 13.96
C LEU A 109 -1.53 -3.19 13.34
N GLY A 110 -1.88 -4.40 12.93
CA GLY A 110 -0.90 -5.36 12.40
C GLY A 110 -0.13 -4.84 11.19
N ALA A 111 -0.84 -4.20 10.25
CA ALA A 111 -0.21 -3.60 9.08
C ALA A 111 0.73 -2.44 9.46
N GLY A 112 0.36 -1.62 10.43
CA GLY A 112 1.22 -0.54 10.96
C GLY A 112 2.46 -1.08 11.65
N LEU A 113 2.34 -2.14 12.45
CA LEU A 113 3.46 -2.75 13.16
C LEU A 113 4.46 -3.42 12.20
N GLY A 114 3.99 -3.97 11.08
CA GLY A 114 4.82 -4.60 10.07
C GLY A 114 5.73 -3.64 9.30
N VAL A 115 5.53 -2.33 9.41
CA VAL A 115 6.32 -1.33 8.68
C VAL A 115 7.05 -0.33 9.60
N VAL A 116 7.14 -0.59 10.89
CA VAL A 116 7.78 0.35 11.84
C VAL A 116 9.24 0.58 11.48
N GLU A 117 10.04 -0.48 11.40
CA GLU A 117 11.46 -0.42 11.06
C GLU A 117 11.67 0.13 9.64
N LEU A 118 10.83 -0.30 8.70
CA LEU A 118 10.85 0.19 7.34
C LEU A 118 10.59 1.70 7.29
N THR A 119 9.63 2.20 8.06
CA THR A 119 9.31 3.64 8.14
C THR A 119 10.49 4.43 8.68
N VAL A 120 11.11 3.96 9.78
CA VAL A 120 12.30 4.58 10.35
C VAL A 120 13.44 4.59 9.32
N GLY A 121 13.72 3.46 8.68
CA GLY A 121 14.77 3.34 7.67
C GLY A 121 14.55 4.25 6.46
N ILE A 122 13.33 4.30 5.92
CA ILE A 122 13.01 5.20 4.81
C ILE A 122 13.28 6.66 5.18
N HIS A 123 12.79 7.12 6.32
CA HIS A 123 12.96 8.51 6.74
C HIS A 123 14.38 8.86 7.18
N ALA A 124 15.17 7.89 7.60
CA ALA A 124 16.60 8.09 7.87
C ALA A 124 17.43 8.23 6.59
N VAL A 125 17.06 7.50 5.52
CA VAL A 125 17.83 7.43 4.27
C VAL A 125 17.40 8.46 3.23
N PHE A 126 16.09 8.66 3.05
CA PHE A 126 15.54 9.52 2.01
C PHE A 126 15.19 10.91 2.54
N ASP A 127 15.27 11.91 1.67
CA ASP A 127 14.96 13.30 2.00
C ASP A 127 13.49 13.63 1.77
N THR A 128 12.61 13.05 2.56
CA THR A 128 11.17 13.38 2.46
C THR A 128 10.87 14.77 3.02
N PRO A 129 9.98 15.57 2.41
CA PRO A 129 9.09 15.25 1.29
C PRO A 129 9.68 15.45 -0.11
N ARG A 130 10.94 15.91 -0.24
CA ARG A 130 11.60 16.07 -1.55
C ARG A 130 11.66 14.74 -2.30
N ASP A 131 12.03 13.67 -1.62
CA ASP A 131 11.84 12.31 -2.07
C ASP A 131 10.40 11.91 -1.74
N THR A 132 9.63 11.58 -2.76
CA THR A 132 8.18 11.37 -2.66
C THR A 132 7.89 9.96 -2.16
N LEU A 133 7.28 9.83 -0.98
CA LEU A 133 6.92 8.54 -0.39
C LEU A 133 5.43 8.24 -0.62
N VAL A 134 5.13 7.13 -1.27
CA VAL A 134 3.77 6.66 -1.55
C VAL A 134 3.53 5.32 -0.85
N TRP A 135 2.57 5.29 0.06
CA TRP A 135 2.11 4.08 0.72
C TRP A 135 0.95 3.48 -0.06
N ASP A 136 1.07 2.21 -0.46
CA ASP A 136 -0.04 1.50 -1.11
C ASP A 136 -1.21 1.35 -0.13
N VAL A 137 -2.42 1.66 -0.57
CA VAL A 137 -3.59 1.81 0.30
C VAL A 137 -3.41 2.93 1.34
N GLY A 138 -2.31 2.93 2.08
CA GLY A 138 -1.98 3.89 3.13
C GLY A 138 -2.51 3.51 4.53
N HIS A 139 -3.07 2.31 4.70
CA HIS A 139 -3.60 1.82 5.98
C HIS A 139 -2.50 1.50 7.01
N GLN A 140 -1.28 1.23 6.54
CA GLN A 140 -0.09 0.96 7.35
C GLN A 140 0.66 2.23 7.78
N ALA A 141 0.23 3.43 7.37
CA ALA A 141 0.99 4.67 7.49
C ALA A 141 0.92 5.34 8.88
N TYR A 142 0.52 4.65 9.95
CA TYR A 142 0.44 5.26 11.28
C TYR A 142 1.81 5.63 11.85
N PRO A 143 2.84 4.78 11.77
CA PRO A 143 4.21 5.16 12.13
C PRO A 143 4.71 6.36 11.32
N HIS A 144 4.41 6.40 10.02
CA HIS A 144 4.73 7.54 9.16
C HIS A 144 4.08 8.83 9.65
N LYS A 145 2.79 8.80 10.03
CA LYS A 145 2.10 9.99 10.58
C LYS A 145 2.76 10.49 11.87
N ILE A 146 3.16 9.57 12.74
CA ILE A 146 3.85 9.92 14.00
C ILE A 146 5.16 10.63 13.69
N LEU A 147 6.01 10.08 12.81
CA LEU A 147 7.32 10.65 12.48
C LEU A 147 7.25 11.94 11.65
N THR A 148 6.11 12.24 11.05
CA THR A 148 5.90 13.42 10.18
C THR A 148 5.08 14.53 10.86
N GLY A 149 5.28 14.72 12.18
CA GLY A 149 4.75 15.84 12.94
C GLY A 149 3.27 15.75 13.32
N ARG A 150 2.65 14.55 13.21
CA ARG A 150 1.23 14.35 13.54
C ARG A 150 1.03 13.54 14.82
N ARG A 151 2.08 13.35 15.61
CA ARG A 151 2.06 12.54 16.83
C ARG A 151 1.03 13.04 17.84
N ASP A 152 0.95 14.35 18.07
CA ASP A 152 0.02 14.94 19.06
C ASP A 152 -1.45 14.68 18.72
N ARG A 153 -1.73 14.48 17.41
CA ARG A 153 -3.05 14.21 16.89
C ARG A 153 -3.32 12.74 16.63
N ILE A 154 -2.36 11.85 16.88
CA ILE A 154 -2.50 10.44 16.48
C ILE A 154 -3.69 9.75 17.16
N ARG A 155 -4.05 10.18 18.37
CA ARG A 155 -5.21 9.68 19.13
C ARG A 155 -6.57 10.21 18.62
N THR A 156 -6.55 11.01 17.55
CA THR A 156 -7.77 11.39 16.81
C THR A 156 -7.94 10.58 15.51
N LEU A 157 -7.14 9.53 15.34
CA LEU A 157 -7.12 8.70 14.14
C LEU A 157 -8.51 8.10 13.89
N ARG A 158 -9.00 8.20 12.64
CA ARG A 158 -10.30 7.68 12.17
C ARG A 158 -11.54 8.30 12.85
N GLN A 159 -11.37 9.36 13.61
CA GLN A 159 -12.47 10.10 14.22
C GLN A 159 -12.91 11.28 13.35
N GLY A 160 -14.14 11.72 13.52
CA GLY A 160 -14.66 12.91 12.83
C GLY A 160 -13.82 14.16 13.17
N GLY A 161 -13.32 14.86 12.16
CA GLY A 161 -12.42 16.02 12.33
C GLY A 161 -10.97 15.67 12.73
N GLY A 162 -10.69 14.39 12.97
CA GLY A 162 -9.36 13.88 13.32
C GLY A 162 -8.53 13.47 12.11
N LEU A 163 -7.47 12.69 12.37
CA LEU A 163 -6.61 12.15 11.33
C LEU A 163 -7.29 11.02 10.56
N SER A 164 -7.09 11.01 9.24
CA SER A 164 -7.52 9.91 8.37
C SER A 164 -6.81 8.61 8.72
N GLY A 165 -7.50 7.48 8.59
CA GLY A 165 -6.92 6.14 8.68
C GLY A 165 -6.00 5.76 7.52
N PHE A 166 -5.86 6.64 6.52
CA PHE A 166 -5.02 6.50 5.34
C PHE A 166 -4.18 7.76 5.15
N THR A 167 -3.19 7.71 4.25
CA THR A 167 -2.48 8.93 3.83
C THR A 167 -3.46 9.91 3.18
N LYS A 168 -3.30 11.19 3.47
CA LYS A 168 -4.23 12.24 3.00
C LYS A 168 -3.49 13.54 2.72
N ARG A 169 -3.51 13.98 1.47
CA ARG A 169 -2.78 15.18 0.99
C ARG A 169 -3.10 16.45 1.77
N SER A 170 -4.33 16.60 2.26
CA SER A 170 -4.72 17.78 3.04
C SER A 170 -4.25 17.75 4.49
N GLU A 171 -3.63 16.68 4.95
CA GLU A 171 -3.11 16.55 6.32
C GLU A 171 -1.65 16.94 6.43
N SER A 172 -0.86 16.64 5.40
CA SER A 172 0.60 16.81 5.45
C SER A 172 1.20 16.83 4.05
N GLU A 173 2.27 17.61 3.88
CA GLU A 173 3.11 17.59 2.69
C GLU A 173 3.85 16.24 2.51
N TYR A 174 4.00 15.47 3.58
CA TYR A 174 4.57 14.13 3.55
C TYR A 174 3.62 13.07 3.00
N ASP A 175 2.35 13.43 2.75
CA ASP A 175 1.33 12.56 2.14
C ASP A 175 1.05 13.02 0.69
N PRO A 176 1.96 12.84 -0.27
CA PRO A 176 1.81 13.38 -1.62
C PRO A 176 0.67 12.71 -2.39
N PHE A 177 0.30 11.51 -1.99
CA PHE A 177 -0.74 10.69 -2.61
C PHE A 177 -1.59 9.99 -1.54
N GLY A 178 -2.91 10.06 -1.70
CA GLY A 178 -3.86 9.38 -0.83
C GLY A 178 -4.95 8.71 -1.67
N ALA A 179 -5.09 7.41 -1.55
CA ALA A 179 -6.01 6.63 -2.38
C ALA A 179 -6.94 5.73 -1.58
N ALA A 180 -6.49 5.08 -0.53
CA ALA A 180 -7.18 3.98 0.16
C ALA A 180 -7.54 2.80 -0.76
N HIS A 181 -7.06 2.78 -2.00
CA HIS A 181 -7.21 1.71 -2.98
C HIS A 181 -5.88 0.99 -3.18
N SER A 182 -5.92 -0.35 -3.16
CA SER A 182 -4.73 -1.18 -3.35
C SER A 182 -4.15 -1.07 -4.76
N SER A 183 -2.86 -1.40 -4.88
CA SER A 183 -2.14 -1.57 -6.15
C SER A 183 -1.87 -0.27 -6.93
N THR A 184 -2.08 0.90 -6.31
CA THR A 184 -1.95 2.21 -6.96
C THR A 184 -0.58 2.86 -6.76
N SER A 185 0.19 2.43 -5.76
CA SER A 185 1.41 3.13 -5.33
C SER A 185 2.51 3.17 -6.38
N ILE A 186 2.72 2.07 -7.13
CA ILE A 186 3.76 2.00 -8.16
C ILE A 186 3.43 2.95 -9.32
N SER A 187 2.16 2.96 -9.78
CA SER A 187 1.70 3.89 -10.82
C SER A 187 1.85 5.34 -10.39
N ALA A 188 1.43 5.66 -9.16
CA ALA A 188 1.58 7.01 -8.61
C ALA A 188 3.06 7.40 -8.46
N GLY A 189 3.88 6.51 -7.91
CA GLY A 189 5.34 6.71 -7.79
C GLY A 189 6.01 6.90 -9.14
N LEU A 190 5.64 6.12 -10.14
CA LEU A 190 6.13 6.30 -11.51
C LEU A 190 5.77 7.68 -12.05
N GLY A 191 4.53 8.14 -11.85
CA GLY A 191 4.09 9.47 -12.24
C GLY A 191 4.94 10.58 -11.59
N PHE A 192 5.21 10.51 -10.29
CA PHE A 192 6.09 11.46 -9.59
C PHE A 192 7.53 11.40 -10.11
N ALA A 193 8.08 10.20 -10.31
CA ALA A 193 9.43 10.03 -10.84
C ALA A 193 9.58 10.64 -12.23
N MET A 194 8.60 10.42 -13.11
CA MET A 194 8.57 10.99 -14.46
C MET A 194 8.39 12.51 -14.44
N ALA A 195 7.51 13.04 -13.59
CA ALA A 195 7.31 14.47 -13.43
C ALA A 195 8.61 15.16 -12.96
N ASN A 196 9.32 14.59 -11.98
CA ASN A 196 10.60 15.11 -11.53
C ASN A 196 11.66 15.03 -12.63
N LYS A 197 11.71 13.95 -13.40
CA LYS A 197 12.62 13.80 -14.53
C LYS A 197 12.40 14.86 -15.60
N LEU A 198 11.16 15.08 -16.00
CA LEU A 198 10.80 16.08 -17.01
C LEU A 198 11.03 17.51 -16.53
N ALA A 199 10.78 17.77 -15.26
CA ALA A 199 11.03 19.09 -14.65
C ALA A 199 12.49 19.36 -14.29
N GLY A 200 13.40 18.43 -14.51
CA GLY A 200 14.82 18.53 -14.08
C GLY A 200 15.00 18.63 -12.57
N LYS A 201 13.98 18.26 -11.77
CA LYS A 201 14.05 18.31 -10.31
C LYS A 201 14.77 17.11 -9.74
N PRO A 202 15.59 17.29 -8.69
CA PRO A 202 16.08 16.17 -7.90
C PRO A 202 14.93 15.49 -7.16
N GLY A 203 15.17 14.31 -6.62
CA GLY A 203 14.20 13.56 -5.85
C GLY A 203 13.81 12.25 -6.53
N LYS A 204 13.63 11.26 -5.67
CA LYS A 204 13.18 9.92 -6.03
C LYS A 204 11.70 9.78 -5.65
N ALA A 205 11.05 8.79 -6.22
CA ALA A 205 9.77 8.31 -5.74
C ALA A 205 9.96 6.94 -5.09
N ILE A 206 9.42 6.76 -3.91
CA ILE A 206 9.46 5.52 -3.16
C ILE A 206 8.02 5.01 -3.05
N ALA A 207 7.74 3.83 -3.59
CA ALA A 207 6.45 3.16 -3.49
C ALA A 207 6.59 1.97 -2.54
N VAL A 208 5.85 1.98 -1.44
CA VAL A 208 5.76 0.84 -0.51
C VAL A 208 4.47 0.11 -0.77
N ILE A 209 4.57 -1.15 -1.16
CA ILE A 209 3.43 -2.00 -1.53
C ILE A 209 3.48 -3.32 -0.77
N GLY A 210 2.34 -3.76 -0.24
CA GLY A 210 2.22 -5.08 0.39
C GLY A 210 2.04 -6.18 -0.66
N ASP A 211 2.36 -7.42 -0.27
CA ASP A 211 2.20 -8.63 -1.08
C ASP A 211 0.77 -8.80 -1.60
N GLY A 212 -0.24 -8.61 -0.75
CA GLY A 212 -1.65 -8.68 -1.14
C GLY A 212 -2.05 -7.65 -2.20
N ALA A 213 -1.42 -6.47 -2.21
CA ALA A 213 -1.66 -5.42 -3.19
C ALA A 213 -0.95 -5.66 -4.53
N MET A 214 0.02 -6.58 -4.58
CA MET A 214 0.68 -7.00 -5.83
C MET A 214 -0.18 -7.92 -6.69
N SER A 215 -1.37 -8.30 -6.25
CA SER A 215 -2.25 -9.22 -6.99
C SER A 215 -2.99 -8.57 -8.18
N ALA A 216 -3.05 -7.25 -8.26
CA ALA A 216 -3.79 -6.55 -9.32
C ALA A 216 -2.94 -6.20 -10.54
N GLY A 217 -3.54 -6.26 -11.72
CA GLY A 217 -2.89 -5.98 -13.00
C GLY A 217 -2.21 -4.61 -13.07
N MET A 218 -2.79 -3.60 -12.42
CA MET A 218 -2.25 -2.23 -12.39
C MET A 218 -0.82 -2.17 -11.84
N ALA A 219 -0.48 -2.99 -10.83
CA ALA A 219 0.87 -3.05 -10.29
C ALA A 219 1.88 -3.55 -11.35
N TYR A 220 1.50 -4.56 -12.14
CA TYR A 220 2.33 -5.12 -13.21
C TYR A 220 2.47 -4.17 -14.38
N GLU A 221 1.40 -3.49 -14.77
CA GLU A 221 1.43 -2.46 -15.81
C GLU A 221 2.39 -1.33 -15.44
N ALA A 222 2.33 -0.88 -14.18
CA ALA A 222 3.23 0.14 -13.67
C ALA A 222 4.69 -0.34 -13.66
N MET A 223 4.96 -1.57 -13.21
CA MET A 223 6.31 -2.13 -13.23
C MET A 223 6.85 -2.30 -14.66
N ASN A 224 6.01 -2.72 -15.60
CA ASN A 224 6.38 -2.83 -17.01
C ASN A 224 6.81 -1.47 -17.60
N ASN A 225 6.22 -0.38 -17.12
CA ASN A 225 6.56 0.98 -17.53
C ASN A 225 7.67 1.62 -16.68
N ALA A 226 8.12 0.98 -15.60
CA ALA A 226 9.05 1.57 -14.63
C ALA A 226 10.45 1.84 -15.22
N GLU A 227 10.86 1.11 -16.24
CA GLU A 227 12.12 1.35 -16.97
C GLU A 227 12.26 2.80 -17.46
N GLN A 228 11.14 3.42 -17.84
CA GLN A 228 11.07 4.82 -18.28
C GLN A 228 11.54 5.82 -17.20
N ALA A 229 11.35 5.49 -15.92
CA ALA A 229 11.75 6.32 -14.78
C ALA A 229 13.27 6.23 -14.53
N GLY A 230 13.95 5.21 -15.02
CA GLY A 230 15.32 4.90 -14.69
C GLY A 230 15.48 4.61 -13.19
N ASN A 231 16.51 5.16 -12.54
CA ASN A 231 16.78 4.96 -11.12
C ASN A 231 16.00 5.91 -10.17
N ARG A 232 14.97 6.59 -10.66
CA ARG A 232 14.19 7.56 -9.87
C ARG A 232 13.01 6.94 -9.12
N LEU A 233 12.62 5.73 -9.46
CA LEU A 233 11.59 4.97 -8.77
C LEU A 233 12.22 3.83 -7.97
N VAL A 234 11.87 3.77 -6.68
CA VAL A 234 12.20 2.67 -5.77
C VAL A 234 10.89 2.00 -5.38
N VAL A 235 10.78 0.71 -5.61
CA VAL A 235 9.62 -0.09 -5.19
C VAL A 235 10.07 -1.00 -4.05
N ILE A 236 9.39 -0.89 -2.92
CA ILE A 236 9.63 -1.71 -1.73
C ILE A 236 8.44 -2.63 -1.58
N LEU A 237 8.66 -3.92 -1.80
CA LEU A 237 7.68 -4.95 -1.48
C LEU A 237 7.80 -5.30 0.01
N ASN A 238 6.75 -5.00 0.77
CA ASN A 238 6.63 -5.38 2.16
C ASN A 238 5.77 -6.65 2.24
N ASP A 239 6.45 -7.78 2.34
CA ASP A 239 5.83 -9.09 2.47
C ASP A 239 5.98 -9.56 3.92
N ASN A 240 4.88 -9.59 4.65
CA ASN A 240 4.80 -10.03 6.04
C ASN A 240 3.83 -11.22 6.20
N ASP A 241 3.48 -11.85 5.09
CA ASP A 241 2.58 -13.00 5.04
C ASP A 241 1.21 -12.75 5.71
N MET A 242 0.82 -11.47 5.81
CA MET A 242 -0.42 -10.99 6.44
C MET A 242 -1.38 -10.46 5.39
N SER A 243 -2.31 -11.31 4.99
CA SER A 243 -3.44 -10.95 4.11
C SER A 243 -4.76 -11.27 4.82
N ILE A 244 -5.84 -10.54 4.49
CA ILE A 244 -7.19 -10.78 5.04
C ILE A 244 -7.70 -12.17 4.64
N ALA A 245 -7.30 -12.65 3.47
CA ALA A 245 -7.56 -14.01 3.00
C ALA A 245 -6.25 -14.64 2.53
N PRO A 246 -6.12 -15.97 2.54
CA PRO A 246 -4.95 -16.64 1.99
C PRO A 246 -4.67 -16.14 0.58
N PRO A 247 -3.41 -15.79 0.24
CA PRO A 247 -3.07 -15.30 -1.08
C PRO A 247 -3.34 -16.38 -2.13
N VAL A 248 -4.02 -15.99 -3.20
CA VAL A 248 -4.30 -16.87 -4.34
C VAL A 248 -3.59 -16.36 -5.58
N GLY A 249 -3.06 -17.29 -6.38
CA GLY A 249 -2.45 -16.98 -7.67
C GLY A 249 -0.97 -17.36 -7.79
N GLY A 250 -0.50 -17.31 -9.04
CA GLY A 250 0.85 -17.75 -9.38
C GLY A 250 1.98 -16.90 -8.80
N LEU A 251 1.72 -15.62 -8.51
CA LEU A 251 2.76 -14.72 -7.98
C LEU A 251 3.15 -15.07 -6.56
N SER A 252 2.20 -15.31 -5.66
CA SER A 252 2.48 -15.72 -4.28
C SER A 252 3.30 -17.00 -4.25
N ALA A 253 2.95 -17.98 -5.10
CA ALA A 253 3.71 -19.22 -5.25
C ALA A 253 5.12 -18.96 -5.85
N TYR A 254 5.26 -17.98 -6.73
CA TYR A 254 6.56 -17.61 -7.30
C TYR A 254 7.45 -16.92 -6.25
N LEU A 255 6.93 -15.96 -5.51
CA LEU A 255 7.66 -15.25 -4.45
C LEU A 255 8.09 -16.21 -3.34
N ALA A 256 7.19 -17.10 -2.90
CA ALA A 256 7.51 -18.12 -1.91
C ALA A 256 8.66 -19.03 -2.38
N ARG A 257 8.66 -19.45 -3.65
CA ARG A 257 9.76 -20.24 -4.25
C ARG A 257 11.07 -19.46 -4.34
N MET A 258 11.00 -18.18 -4.70
CA MET A 258 12.18 -17.32 -4.81
C MET A 258 12.84 -17.15 -3.43
N VAL A 259 12.07 -16.83 -2.40
CA VAL A 259 12.55 -16.61 -1.03
C VAL A 259 13.06 -17.91 -0.39
N SER A 260 12.48 -19.07 -0.74
CA SER A 260 12.93 -20.40 -0.26
C SER A 260 14.03 -21.02 -1.11
N SER A 261 14.49 -20.35 -2.18
CA SER A 261 15.57 -20.88 -3.02
C SER A 261 16.91 -20.89 -2.27
N SER A 262 17.73 -21.91 -2.55
CA SER A 262 19.07 -22.02 -1.97
C SER A 262 19.98 -20.83 -2.32
N GLU A 263 19.76 -20.22 -3.46
CA GLU A 263 20.49 -19.04 -3.93
C GLU A 263 20.18 -17.82 -3.07
N TYR A 264 18.91 -17.59 -2.75
CA TYR A 264 18.49 -16.50 -1.87
C TYR A 264 18.94 -16.72 -0.41
N LEU A 265 18.84 -17.96 0.08
CA LEU A 265 19.29 -18.30 1.43
C LEU A 265 20.82 -18.20 1.58
N GLY A 266 21.57 -18.39 0.50
CA GLY A 266 23.03 -18.21 0.47
C GLY A 266 23.48 -16.75 0.44
N LEU A 267 22.60 -15.81 0.11
CA LEU A 267 22.87 -14.36 0.12
C LEU A 267 22.57 -13.70 1.46
N ARG A 268 21.96 -14.40 2.41
CA ARG A 268 21.52 -13.93 3.72
C ARG A 268 22.49 -14.36 4.81
#